data_67996b114693380bb2ef2e0ca525dd0f
#
_entry.id   67996b114693380bb2ef2e0ca525dd0f
#
_cell.length_a   1.000
_cell.length_b   1.000
_cell.length_c   1.000
_cell.angle_alpha   90.00
_cell.angle_beta   90.00
_cell.angle_gamma   90.00
#
_symmetry.space_group_name_H-M   'P 1'
#
loop_
_entity.id
_entity.type
_entity.pdbx_description
1 polymer ?
#
loop_
_entity_poly.entity_id
_entity_poly.type
_entity_poly.pdbx_seq_one_letter_code
_entity_poly.pdbx_strand_id
1 'polypeptide(L)'
;VNDQWELLLGAGLGRGFIGTWVESDETDIVAALLGADPTSHQDCNLEAAMAYYRPMSFTERIWAGPHTDGWTHVLTISGPPPMTDRLTEASLRFLQVHTMEAQVHDLLCGDGVTTTWATQRWYGEVIANPGSMLEPYLREVGRPAMPEAVHSGSWITEPEHHGRICLETYLFLAGRMSGRFIDREWLGEKRRLYTVTPQ
;
A
#
# COMPACT_ATOMS: atom_id res chain seq x y z
N VAL A 1 -13.11 -4.90 13.57
CA VAL A 1 -12.18 -4.64 12.46
C VAL A 1 -12.41 -3.19 12.06
N ASN A 2 -11.38 -2.33 12.16
CA ASN A 2 -11.49 -0.96 11.67
C ASN A 2 -11.73 -1.03 10.16
N ASP A 3 -12.76 -0.35 9.70
CA ASP A 3 -13.02 -0.18 8.27
C ASP A 3 -11.92 0.74 7.70
N GLN A 4 -10.82 0.14 7.23
CA GLN A 4 -9.67 0.88 6.74
C GLN A 4 -10.02 1.66 5.46
N TRP A 5 -10.98 1.17 4.68
CA TRP A 5 -11.50 1.88 3.52
C TRP A 5 -12.09 3.23 3.92
N GLU A 6 -13.00 3.25 4.91
CA GLU A 6 -13.64 4.49 5.37
C GLU A 6 -12.61 5.47 5.96
N LEU A 7 -11.58 4.96 6.64
CA LEU A 7 -10.48 5.79 7.14
C LEU A 7 -9.71 6.46 6.00
N LEU A 8 -9.34 5.70 4.96
CA LEU A 8 -8.61 6.22 3.80
C LEU A 8 -9.49 7.16 2.98
N LEU A 9 -10.76 6.84 2.80
CA LEU A 9 -11.73 7.70 2.12
C LEU A 9 -11.86 9.04 2.85
N GLY A 10 -12.01 9.01 4.18
CA GLY A 10 -12.06 10.21 5.02
C GLY A 10 -10.78 11.05 4.98
N ALA A 11 -9.63 10.43 4.72
CA ALA A 11 -8.34 11.10 4.55
C ALA A 11 -8.11 11.62 3.11
N GLY A 12 -9.07 11.46 2.20
CA GLY A 12 -8.96 11.92 0.81
C GLY A 12 -8.25 10.94 -0.14
N LEU A 13 -7.93 9.74 0.31
CA LEU A 13 -7.22 8.70 -0.46
C LEU A 13 -8.15 7.76 -1.23
N GLY A 14 -9.45 8.06 -1.30
CA GLY A 14 -10.44 7.20 -1.96
C GLY A 14 -10.31 7.12 -3.49
N ARG A 15 -9.59 8.04 -4.14
CA ARG A 15 -9.34 8.01 -5.60
C ARG A 15 -8.15 7.15 -5.98
N GLY A 16 -7.30 6.84 -5.05
CA GLY A 16 -6.13 6.01 -5.26
C GLY A 16 -5.33 5.91 -3.98
N PHE A 17 -4.80 4.73 -3.74
CA PHE A 17 -3.93 4.47 -2.61
C PHE A 17 -2.72 3.69 -3.11
N ILE A 18 -1.53 4.21 -2.83
CA ILE A 18 -0.27 3.53 -3.11
C ILE A 18 0.53 3.55 -1.81
N GLY A 19 0.56 2.42 -1.12
CA GLY A 19 1.29 2.23 0.12
C GLY A 19 2.37 1.18 -0.03
N THR A 20 3.58 1.46 0.46
CA THR A 20 4.69 0.51 0.47
C THR A 20 5.17 0.33 1.91
N TRP A 21 5.12 -0.89 2.42
CA TRP A 21 5.69 -1.30 3.70
C TRP A 21 7.03 -1.96 3.44
N VAL A 22 8.07 -1.51 4.10
CA VAL A 22 9.44 -2.03 3.94
C VAL A 22 9.98 -2.44 5.30
N GLU A 23 10.53 -3.64 5.40
CA GLU A 23 11.13 -4.16 6.63
C GLU A 23 12.49 -3.49 6.86
N SER A 24 12.44 -2.31 7.45
CA SER A 24 13.59 -1.48 7.83
C SER A 24 13.14 -0.35 8.75
N ASP A 25 13.92 -0.01 9.76
CA ASP A 25 13.73 1.16 10.62
C ASP A 25 14.31 2.46 10.02
N GLU A 26 15.07 2.34 8.93
CA GLU A 26 15.84 3.42 8.34
C GLU A 26 15.03 4.18 7.29
N THR A 27 14.09 5.03 7.73
CA THR A 27 13.16 5.75 6.83
C THR A 27 13.86 6.48 5.69
N ASP A 28 14.99 7.19 5.96
CA ASP A 28 15.70 7.94 4.92
C ASP A 28 16.35 7.02 3.88
N ILE A 29 16.85 5.86 4.30
CA ILE A 29 17.42 4.85 3.41
C ILE A 29 16.31 4.28 2.53
N VAL A 30 15.18 3.91 3.13
CA VAL A 30 14.01 3.40 2.40
C VAL A 30 13.53 4.44 1.38
N ALA A 31 13.40 5.70 1.78
CA ALA A 31 12.99 6.77 0.87
C ALA A 31 13.97 6.93 -0.30
N ALA A 32 15.28 6.90 -0.03
CA ALA A 32 16.32 6.99 -1.07
C ALA A 32 16.30 5.79 -2.04
N LEU A 33 16.07 4.58 -1.55
CA LEU A 33 15.91 3.38 -2.38
C LEU A 33 14.69 3.48 -3.31
N LEU A 34 13.65 4.18 -2.87
CA LEU A 34 12.46 4.47 -3.68
C LEU A 34 12.62 5.74 -4.55
N GLY A 35 13.84 6.26 -4.69
CA GLY A 35 14.16 7.37 -5.59
C GLY A 35 13.99 8.77 -4.99
N ALA A 36 13.65 8.89 -3.70
CA ALA A 36 13.54 10.20 -3.07
C ALA A 36 14.91 10.85 -2.86
N ASP A 37 14.93 12.18 -2.93
CA ASP A 37 16.06 12.98 -2.47
C ASP A 37 15.98 13.13 -0.94
N PRO A 38 16.90 12.51 -0.16
CA PRO A 38 16.87 12.60 1.30
C PRO A 38 17.00 14.02 1.84
N THR A 39 17.56 14.95 1.05
CA THR A 39 17.73 16.34 1.46
C THR A 39 16.50 17.19 1.24
N SER A 40 15.51 16.68 0.50
CA SER A 40 14.28 17.40 0.14
C SER A 40 13.17 17.29 1.19
N HIS A 41 13.38 16.54 2.29
CA HIS A 41 12.30 16.21 3.21
C HIS A 41 11.78 17.43 3.99
N GLN A 42 10.49 17.38 4.26
CA GLN A 42 9.75 18.30 5.12
C GLN A 42 8.90 17.51 6.09
N ASP A 43 9.04 17.77 7.40
CA ASP A 43 8.18 17.15 8.40
C ASP A 43 6.76 17.73 8.33
N CYS A 44 5.77 16.87 8.11
CA CYS A 44 4.37 17.27 8.09
C CYS A 44 3.45 16.11 8.48
N ASN A 45 2.21 16.43 8.84
CA ASN A 45 1.14 15.44 8.96
C ASN A 45 0.55 15.11 7.60
N LEU A 46 -0.29 14.07 7.56
CA LEU A 46 -0.91 13.62 6.30
C LEU A 46 -1.77 14.73 5.66
N GLU A 47 -2.51 15.51 6.44
CA GLU A 47 -3.35 16.61 5.91
C GLU A 47 -2.51 17.61 5.11
N ALA A 48 -1.35 18.02 5.63
CA ALA A 48 -0.44 18.92 4.91
C ALA A 48 0.19 18.24 3.68
N ALA A 49 0.53 16.95 3.76
CA ALA A 49 1.03 16.20 2.62
C ALA A 49 -0.03 16.09 1.52
N MET A 50 -1.31 15.89 1.88
CA MET A 50 -2.42 15.78 0.94
C MET A 50 -2.71 17.06 0.15
N ALA A 51 -2.19 18.21 0.57
CA ALA A 51 -2.22 19.43 -0.27
C ALA A 51 -1.50 19.23 -1.61
N TYR A 52 -0.56 18.29 -1.67
CA TYR A 52 0.18 17.91 -2.87
C TYR A 52 -0.39 16.68 -3.58
N TYR A 53 -1.51 16.13 -3.12
CA TYR A 53 -2.08 14.89 -3.66
C TYR A 53 -2.47 15.06 -5.13
N ARG A 54 -1.75 14.34 -6.01
CA ARG A 54 -1.93 14.34 -7.47
C ARG A 54 -1.50 12.97 -8.00
N PRO A 55 -2.34 11.93 -7.94
CA PRO A 55 -1.96 10.55 -8.25
C PRO A 55 -1.43 10.33 -9.68
N MET A 56 -1.73 11.23 -10.62
CA MET A 56 -1.26 11.14 -12.01
C MET A 56 -0.24 12.25 -12.37
N SER A 57 0.41 12.84 -11.37
CA SER A 57 1.41 13.90 -11.58
C SER A 57 2.73 13.33 -12.05
N PHE A 58 3.47 14.13 -12.85
CA PHE A 58 4.88 13.86 -13.14
C PHE A 58 5.82 14.28 -12.01
N THR A 59 5.33 15.07 -11.05
CA THR A 59 6.08 15.40 -9.84
C THR A 59 5.76 14.38 -8.78
N GLU A 60 6.72 13.53 -8.50
CA GLU A 60 6.55 12.45 -7.55
C GLU A 60 6.87 12.92 -6.13
N ARG A 61 6.01 12.55 -5.19
CA ARG A 61 6.20 12.80 -3.76
C ARG A 61 5.76 11.60 -2.95
N ILE A 62 6.56 11.28 -1.95
CA ILE A 62 6.27 10.23 -0.98
C ILE A 62 6.27 10.79 0.43
N TRP A 63 5.37 10.29 1.27
CA TRP A 63 5.26 10.60 2.69
C TRP A 63 5.61 9.35 3.48
N ALA A 64 6.77 9.37 4.17
CA ALA A 64 7.36 8.20 4.77
C ALA A 64 7.68 8.39 6.24
N GLY A 65 7.59 7.32 7.01
CA GLY A 65 7.95 7.30 8.42
C GLY A 65 7.86 5.92 9.04
N PRO A 66 8.28 5.78 10.30
CA PRO A 66 8.16 4.53 11.03
C PRO A 66 6.70 4.04 11.02
N HIS A 67 6.52 2.72 10.92
CA HIS A 67 5.21 2.09 10.99
C HIS A 67 5.04 1.28 12.29
N THR A 68 5.95 0.36 12.48
CA THR A 68 6.19 -0.39 13.74
C THR A 68 7.70 -0.60 13.88
N ASP A 69 8.13 -1.22 14.96
CA ASP A 69 9.53 -1.64 15.12
C ASP A 69 9.91 -2.55 13.94
N GLY A 70 10.98 -2.20 13.27
CA GLY A 70 11.47 -2.92 12.08
C GLY A 70 10.75 -2.61 10.77
N TRP A 71 9.76 -1.72 10.74
CA TRP A 71 9.00 -1.41 9.53
C TRP A 71 8.85 0.08 9.27
N THR A 72 9.17 0.49 8.06
CA THR A 72 8.86 1.80 7.50
C THR A 72 7.66 1.68 6.56
N HIS A 73 6.72 2.64 6.65
CA HIS A 73 5.65 2.78 5.67
C HIS A 73 5.85 4.03 4.84
N VAL A 74 5.62 3.89 3.54
CA VAL A 74 5.71 4.95 2.54
C VAL A 74 4.37 5.06 1.82
N LEU A 75 3.77 6.24 1.86
CA LEU A 75 2.57 6.58 1.11
C LEU A 75 2.96 7.46 -0.08
N THR A 76 2.59 7.07 -1.29
CA THR A 76 2.75 7.92 -2.47
C THR A 76 1.67 9.00 -2.47
N ILE A 77 2.09 10.25 -2.39
CA ILE A 77 1.20 11.42 -2.39
C ILE A 77 0.94 11.92 -3.80
N SER A 78 1.94 11.84 -4.68
CA SER A 78 1.77 12.19 -6.09
C SER A 78 2.71 11.35 -6.96
N GLY A 79 2.28 11.11 -8.19
CA GLY A 79 3.03 10.31 -9.15
C GLY A 79 2.63 8.83 -9.19
N PRO A 80 3.34 8.03 -9.98
CA PRO A 80 3.15 6.59 -10.08
C PRO A 80 3.65 5.85 -8.84
N PRO A 81 3.36 4.54 -8.71
CA PRO A 81 4.00 3.70 -7.70
C PRO A 81 5.53 3.78 -7.84
N PRO A 82 6.27 3.97 -6.73
CA PRO A 82 7.71 3.97 -6.79
C PRO A 82 8.24 2.59 -7.20
N MET A 83 9.34 2.57 -7.95
CA MET A 83 10.00 1.33 -8.35
C MET A 83 10.63 0.64 -7.14
N THR A 84 10.44 -0.67 -7.04
CA THR A 84 10.87 -1.47 -5.89
C THR A 84 12.12 -2.31 -6.16
N ASP A 85 12.71 -2.24 -7.35
CA ASP A 85 13.88 -3.04 -7.73
C ASP A 85 15.06 -2.85 -6.78
N ARG A 86 15.31 -1.60 -6.37
CA ARG A 86 16.37 -1.28 -5.41
C ARG A 86 16.13 -1.84 -4.01
N LEU A 87 14.87 -2.02 -3.61
CA LEU A 87 14.56 -2.71 -2.35
C LEU A 87 14.98 -4.18 -2.42
N THR A 88 14.71 -4.84 -3.57
CA THR A 88 15.15 -6.21 -3.81
C THR A 88 16.68 -6.31 -3.87
N GLU A 89 17.34 -5.39 -4.58
CA GLU A 89 18.81 -5.31 -4.64
C GLU A 89 19.45 -5.12 -3.24
N ALA A 90 18.77 -4.36 -2.37
CA ALA A 90 19.17 -4.16 -0.98
C ALA A 90 18.78 -5.33 -0.06
N SER A 91 18.20 -6.40 -0.60
CA SER A 91 17.72 -7.58 0.16
C SER A 91 16.68 -7.23 1.23
N LEU A 92 15.87 -6.20 1.00
CA LEU A 92 14.80 -5.80 1.91
C LEU A 92 13.49 -6.50 1.57
N ARG A 93 12.78 -6.94 2.60
CA ARG A 93 11.39 -7.41 2.46
C ARG A 93 10.45 -6.23 2.36
N PHE A 94 9.50 -6.33 1.46
CA PHE A 94 8.50 -5.27 1.28
C PHE A 94 7.16 -5.78 0.78
N LEU A 95 6.14 -4.99 0.99
CA LEU A 95 4.81 -5.13 0.41
C LEU A 95 4.38 -3.79 -0.18
N GLN A 96 3.98 -3.75 -1.44
CA GLN A 96 3.42 -2.57 -2.08
C GLN A 96 1.99 -2.85 -2.52
N VAL A 97 1.08 -2.02 -2.05
CA VAL A 97 -0.33 -2.03 -2.42
C VAL A 97 -0.58 -0.86 -3.34
N HIS A 98 -1.14 -1.13 -4.51
CA HIS A 98 -1.53 -0.10 -5.47
C HIS A 98 -2.99 -0.28 -5.85
N THR A 99 -3.80 0.73 -5.58
CA THR A 99 -5.19 0.81 -6.03
C THR A 99 -5.44 2.14 -6.69
N MET A 100 -6.15 2.17 -7.80
CA MET A 100 -6.52 3.39 -8.51
C MET A 100 -7.91 3.27 -9.11
N GLU A 101 -8.83 4.15 -8.71
CA GLU A 101 -10.19 4.34 -9.26
C GLU A 101 -10.92 3.03 -9.62
N ALA A 102 -10.92 2.04 -8.75
CA ALA A 102 -11.59 0.75 -8.96
C ALA A 102 -11.07 -0.10 -10.15
N GLN A 103 -9.99 0.29 -10.83
CA GLN A 103 -9.53 -0.40 -12.04
C GLN A 103 -8.17 -1.09 -11.92
N VAL A 104 -7.29 -0.59 -11.04
CA VAL A 104 -5.96 -1.18 -10.84
C VAL A 104 -5.81 -1.59 -9.39
N HIS A 105 -5.63 -2.87 -9.17
CA HIS A 105 -5.46 -3.44 -7.83
C HIS A 105 -4.31 -4.41 -7.86
N ASP A 106 -3.11 -3.87 -7.62
CA ASP A 106 -1.89 -4.65 -7.61
C ASP A 106 -1.37 -4.82 -6.19
N LEU A 107 -0.92 -6.01 -5.89
CA LEU A 107 -0.17 -6.34 -4.70
C LEU A 107 1.18 -6.92 -5.12
N LEU A 108 2.23 -6.19 -4.86
CA LEU A 108 3.60 -6.60 -5.12
C LEU A 108 4.29 -6.91 -3.81
N CYS A 109 5.00 -8.02 -3.73
CA CYS A 109 5.79 -8.35 -2.54
C CYS A 109 7.19 -8.81 -2.91
N GLY A 110 8.16 -8.43 -2.11
CA GLY A 110 9.54 -8.86 -2.19
C GLY A 110 9.99 -9.52 -0.89
N ASP A 111 10.66 -10.65 -0.99
CA ASP A 111 11.19 -11.41 0.14
C ASP A 111 12.68 -11.12 0.42
N GLY A 112 13.23 -10.10 -0.23
CA GLY A 112 14.65 -9.72 -0.18
C GLY A 112 15.53 -10.47 -1.19
N VAL A 113 14.97 -11.40 -1.96
CA VAL A 113 15.67 -12.16 -3.01
C VAL A 113 14.94 -12.04 -4.33
N THR A 114 13.63 -12.19 -4.29
CA THR A 114 12.75 -12.15 -5.46
C THR A 114 11.58 -11.22 -5.23
N THR A 115 11.07 -10.66 -6.32
CA THR A 115 9.83 -9.89 -6.31
C THR A 115 8.73 -10.69 -6.99
N THR A 116 7.59 -10.79 -6.35
CA THR A 116 6.43 -11.52 -6.86
C THR A 116 5.17 -10.68 -6.82
N TRP A 117 4.35 -10.83 -7.85
CA TRP A 117 3.02 -10.26 -7.90
C TRP A 117 2.02 -11.23 -7.25
N ALA A 118 1.18 -10.70 -6.39
CA ALA A 118 -0.03 -11.39 -5.98
C ALA A 118 -1.20 -10.81 -6.77
N THR A 119 -1.99 -11.69 -7.38
CA THR A 119 -3.18 -11.28 -8.12
C THR A 119 -4.42 -11.60 -7.31
N GLN A 120 -5.37 -10.70 -7.33
CA GLN A 120 -6.68 -11.01 -6.79
C GLN A 120 -7.56 -11.59 -7.90
N ARG A 121 -8.11 -12.79 -7.64
CA ARG A 121 -9.19 -13.32 -8.46
C ARG A 121 -10.51 -12.63 -8.13
N TRP A 122 -11.45 -12.74 -9.07
CA TRP A 122 -12.85 -12.46 -8.84
C TRP A 122 -13.22 -13.04 -7.47
N TYR A 123 -13.78 -12.23 -6.56
CA TYR A 123 -14.23 -12.65 -5.21
C TYR A 123 -13.27 -12.40 -4.04
N GLY A 124 -12.25 -11.57 -4.20
CA GLY A 124 -11.38 -11.22 -3.07
C GLY A 124 -10.34 -12.28 -2.70
N GLU A 125 -10.25 -13.37 -3.46
CA GLU A 125 -9.20 -14.36 -3.25
C GLU A 125 -7.86 -13.85 -3.75
N VAL A 126 -6.90 -13.63 -2.85
CA VAL A 126 -5.53 -13.30 -3.22
C VAL A 126 -4.76 -14.57 -3.50
N ILE A 127 -4.17 -14.64 -4.69
CA ILE A 127 -3.30 -15.74 -5.09
C ILE A 127 -1.88 -15.22 -5.14
N ALA A 128 -1.04 -15.78 -4.32
CA ALA A 128 0.40 -15.57 -4.38
C ALA A 128 1.09 -16.86 -4.85
N ASN A 129 2.29 -16.72 -5.36
CA ASN A 129 3.11 -17.87 -5.71
C ASN A 129 3.38 -18.73 -4.46
N PRO A 130 3.38 -20.08 -4.59
CA PRO A 130 3.76 -20.96 -3.51
C PRO A 130 5.15 -20.59 -2.95
N GLY A 131 5.27 -20.55 -1.62
CA GLY A 131 6.50 -20.16 -0.95
C GLY A 131 6.72 -18.65 -0.86
N SER A 132 5.78 -17.83 -1.33
CA SER A 132 5.86 -16.37 -1.15
C SER A 132 5.76 -16.00 0.34
N MET A 133 6.34 -14.85 0.69
CA MET A 133 6.25 -14.31 2.05
C MET A 133 4.81 -14.06 2.53
N LEU A 134 3.84 -14.01 1.62
CA LEU A 134 2.42 -13.81 1.93
C LEU A 134 1.71 -15.11 2.34
N GLU A 135 2.26 -16.28 1.99
CA GLU A 135 1.59 -17.57 2.21
C GLU A 135 1.12 -17.81 3.65
N PRO A 136 1.89 -17.48 4.70
CA PRO A 136 1.43 -17.63 6.09
C PRO A 136 0.18 -16.80 6.40
N TYR A 137 0.10 -15.58 5.85
CA TYR A 137 -0.98 -14.62 6.13
C TYR A 137 -2.21 -14.88 5.26
N LEU A 138 -2.05 -15.43 4.06
CA LEU A 138 -3.17 -15.78 3.17
C LEU A 138 -4.12 -16.80 3.79
N ARG A 139 -3.59 -17.68 4.63
CA ARG A 139 -4.41 -18.67 5.36
C ARG A 139 -5.33 -18.02 6.40
N GLU A 140 -4.94 -16.85 6.91
CA GLU A 140 -5.68 -16.10 7.92
C GLU A 140 -6.76 -15.20 7.34
N VAL A 141 -6.59 -14.76 6.09
CA VAL A 141 -7.52 -13.83 5.42
C VAL A 141 -8.92 -14.42 5.30
N GLY A 142 -9.04 -15.75 5.38
CA GLY A 142 -10.33 -16.42 5.18
C GLY A 142 -10.96 -16.04 3.83
N ARG A 143 -11.82 -16.82 3.28
CA ARG A 143 -12.64 -16.37 2.15
C ARG A 143 -13.56 -15.27 2.67
N PRO A 144 -13.52 -14.02 2.17
CA PRO A 144 -14.56 -13.08 2.51
C PRO A 144 -15.90 -13.74 2.20
N ALA A 145 -16.83 -13.66 3.16
CA ALA A 145 -18.17 -14.21 2.94
C ALA A 145 -18.68 -13.63 1.62
N MET A 146 -18.89 -14.50 0.63
CA MET A 146 -19.37 -14.07 -0.67
C MET A 146 -20.72 -13.39 -0.44
N PRO A 147 -20.91 -12.10 -0.82
CA PRO A 147 -22.22 -11.49 -0.75
C PRO A 147 -23.24 -12.36 -1.51
N GLU A 148 -24.45 -12.52 -1.00
CA GLU A 148 -25.51 -13.30 -1.70
C GLU A 148 -25.74 -12.83 -3.14
N ALA A 149 -25.47 -11.55 -3.43
CA ALA A 149 -25.50 -10.95 -4.76
C ALA A 149 -24.57 -11.64 -5.79
N VAL A 150 -23.53 -12.33 -5.34
CA VAL A 150 -22.61 -13.08 -6.21
C VAL A 150 -23.31 -14.18 -6.99
N HIS A 151 -24.27 -14.82 -6.37
CA HIS A 151 -25.03 -15.90 -7.02
C HIS A 151 -26.01 -15.40 -8.09
N SER A 152 -26.31 -14.08 -8.08
CA SER A 152 -27.26 -13.48 -9.03
C SER A 152 -26.61 -12.86 -10.28
N GLY A 153 -25.30 -12.90 -10.41
CA GLY A 153 -24.58 -12.30 -11.56
C GLY A 153 -24.61 -10.75 -11.59
N SER A 154 -25.16 -10.11 -10.55
CA SER A 154 -25.40 -8.67 -10.52
C SER A 154 -24.18 -7.82 -10.18
N TRP A 155 -23.11 -8.39 -9.73
CA TRP A 155 -21.91 -7.67 -9.28
C TRP A 155 -20.87 -7.30 -10.34
N ILE A 156 -21.07 -7.71 -11.58
CA ILE A 156 -20.38 -7.11 -12.72
C ILE A 156 -20.70 -5.61 -12.83
N THR A 157 -21.71 -5.13 -12.09
CA THR A 157 -22.22 -3.77 -12.19
C THR A 157 -21.70 -2.78 -11.14
N GLU A 158 -20.93 -3.21 -10.13
CA GLU A 158 -20.40 -2.31 -9.09
C GLU A 158 -18.87 -2.40 -8.94
N PRO A 159 -18.10 -1.75 -9.85
CA PRO A 159 -16.64 -1.73 -9.78
C PRO A 159 -16.10 -1.21 -8.43
N GLU A 160 -16.81 -0.25 -7.82
CA GLU A 160 -16.42 0.36 -6.54
C GLU A 160 -16.42 -0.67 -5.39
N HIS A 161 -17.39 -1.57 -5.38
CA HIS A 161 -17.48 -2.61 -4.35
C HIS A 161 -16.32 -3.60 -4.45
N HIS A 162 -15.93 -3.97 -5.67
CA HIS A 162 -14.77 -4.83 -5.91
C HIS A 162 -13.47 -4.17 -5.43
N GLY A 163 -13.27 -2.90 -5.79
CA GLY A 163 -12.09 -2.13 -5.38
C GLY A 163 -11.95 -2.02 -3.86
N ARG A 164 -13.06 -1.80 -3.17
CA ARG A 164 -13.09 -1.79 -1.70
C ARG A 164 -12.62 -3.12 -1.10
N ILE A 165 -13.20 -4.25 -1.55
CA ILE A 165 -12.83 -5.59 -1.06
C ILE A 165 -11.35 -5.88 -1.31
N CYS A 166 -10.83 -5.53 -2.49
CA CYS A 166 -9.42 -5.68 -2.83
C CYS A 166 -8.53 -4.91 -1.86
N LEU A 167 -8.80 -3.63 -1.71
CA LEU A 167 -7.99 -2.77 -0.85
C LEU A 167 -8.04 -3.22 0.60
N GLU A 168 -9.21 -3.53 1.15
CA GLU A 168 -9.34 -4.02 2.53
C GLU A 168 -8.56 -5.31 2.75
N THR A 169 -8.58 -6.23 1.78
CA THR A 169 -7.81 -7.47 1.84
C THR A 169 -6.30 -7.20 1.84
N TYR A 170 -5.84 -6.31 0.96
CA TYR A 170 -4.42 -5.97 0.88
C TYR A 170 -3.92 -5.22 2.12
N LEU A 171 -4.72 -4.30 2.65
CA LEU A 171 -4.40 -3.60 3.90
C LEU A 171 -4.40 -4.54 5.10
N PHE A 172 -5.29 -5.54 5.09
CA PHE A 172 -5.27 -6.58 6.12
C PHE A 172 -3.97 -7.38 6.07
N LEU A 173 -3.54 -7.82 4.89
CA LEU A 173 -2.26 -8.52 4.71
C LEU A 173 -1.08 -7.66 5.17
N ALA A 174 -1.05 -6.39 4.78
CA ALA A 174 -0.01 -5.45 5.19
C ALA A 174 0.03 -5.28 6.71
N GLY A 175 -1.13 -5.10 7.35
CA GLY A 175 -1.22 -4.95 8.80
C GLY A 175 -0.80 -6.20 9.57
N ARG A 176 -1.14 -7.39 9.07
CA ARG A 176 -0.71 -8.66 9.68
C ARG A 176 0.78 -8.89 9.53
N MET A 177 1.34 -8.54 8.39
CA MET A 177 2.76 -8.71 8.10
C MET A 177 3.63 -7.72 8.88
N SER A 178 3.22 -6.45 8.93
CA SER A 178 3.97 -5.38 9.61
C SER A 178 3.64 -5.23 11.10
N GLY A 179 2.63 -5.94 11.60
CA GLY A 179 2.21 -5.90 13.01
C GLY A 179 1.28 -4.72 13.37
N ARG A 180 0.92 -3.84 12.44
CA ARG A 180 0.02 -2.71 12.69
C ARG A 180 -0.88 -2.44 11.49
N PHE A 181 -2.14 -2.17 11.75
CA PHE A 181 -3.10 -1.70 10.75
C PHE A 181 -3.04 -0.17 10.61
N ILE A 182 -3.47 0.34 9.46
CA ILE A 182 -3.72 1.78 9.31
C ILE A 182 -4.89 2.15 10.22
N ASP A 183 -4.67 3.11 11.10
CA ASP A 183 -5.63 3.62 12.06
C ASP A 183 -5.60 5.15 12.12
N ARG A 184 -6.44 5.73 12.99
CA ARG A 184 -6.51 7.20 13.15
C ARG A 184 -5.23 7.79 13.74
N GLU A 185 -4.53 7.05 14.58
CA GLU A 185 -3.26 7.47 15.14
C GLU A 185 -2.22 7.59 14.04
N TRP A 186 -2.13 6.55 13.18
CA TRP A 186 -1.28 6.54 12.01
C TRP A 186 -1.53 7.75 11.07
N LEU A 187 -2.81 8.08 10.82
CA LEU A 187 -3.19 9.24 9.99
C LEU A 187 -2.76 10.58 10.61
N GLY A 188 -2.71 10.65 11.95
CA GLY A 188 -2.33 11.86 12.70
C GLY A 188 -0.83 12.05 12.90
N GLU A 189 -0.01 11.05 12.61
CA GLU A 189 1.43 11.10 12.83
C GLU A 189 2.12 12.15 11.94
N LYS A 190 3.22 12.72 12.47
CA LYS A 190 4.13 13.52 11.66
C LYS A 190 5.16 12.60 11.02
N ARG A 191 5.35 12.75 9.72
CA ARG A 191 6.30 11.99 8.90
C ARG A 191 7.00 12.92 7.93
N ARG A 192 7.92 12.39 7.16
CA ARG A 192 8.72 13.14 6.20
C ARG A 192 8.09 13.07 4.81
N LEU A 193 7.81 14.23 4.23
CA LEU A 193 7.39 14.37 2.84
C LEU A 193 8.64 14.62 1.99
N TYR A 194 8.93 13.73 1.06
CA TYR A 194 10.09 13.83 0.14
C TYR A 194 9.62 14.14 -1.27
N THR A 195 10.51 14.76 -2.04
CA THR A 195 10.39 14.82 -3.50
C THR A 195 11.18 13.66 -4.09
N VAL A 196 10.57 12.94 -5.05
CA VAL A 196 11.24 11.89 -5.81
C VAL A 196 11.81 12.50 -7.08
N THR A 197 13.07 12.24 -7.35
CA THR A 197 13.74 12.72 -8.57
C THR A 197 13.46 11.72 -9.69
N PRO A 198 12.92 12.13 -10.85
CA PRO A 198 12.77 11.26 -12.01
C PRO A 198 14.11 10.59 -12.36
N GLN A 199 14.09 9.29 -12.54
CA GLN A 199 15.26 8.50 -12.95
C GLN A 199 15.35 8.38 -14.46
#